data_67b45fd77d4541da6e4851b65939511a
#
_entry.id   67b45fd77d4541da6e4851b65939511a
#
_cell.length_a   1.000
_cell.length_b   1.000
_cell.length_c   1.000
_cell.angle_alpha   90.00
_cell.angle_beta   90.00
_cell.angle_gamma   90.00
#
_symmetry.space_group_name_H-M   'P 1'
#
loop_
_entity.id
_entity.type
_entity.pdbx_description
1 polymer ?
#
loop_
_entity_poly.entity_id
_entity_poly.type
_entity_poly.pdbx_seq_one_letter_code
_entity_poly.pdbx_strand_id
1 'polypeptide(L)'
;LVSRGCAKGDRVAILAENDAHWCAAFLGILRLGAVAVPLDTAYTPRQVATLLADSGARILLASRRHSDAASEAIAGCAGGVVLRSVGDTGENGAGSGDAVLPDAVPGRGDPAVILYTSGTTSDPKGVVLTHGNLLAEREAAFRIVRIDETDGVLSVLPLFHALALLANLVLPFSAGARVVFLETVNTSELMRALAQRD
;
A
#
# COMPACT_ATOMS: atom_id res chain seq x y z
N LEU A 1 -11.56 0.13 8.34
CA LEU A 1 -12.17 0.21 7.00
C LEU A 1 -13.60 -0.37 7.02
N VAL A 2 -13.81 -1.62 7.46
CA VAL A 2 -15.15 -2.27 7.51
C VAL A 2 -16.15 -1.42 8.30
N SER A 3 -15.82 -1.03 9.52
CA SER A 3 -16.67 -0.20 10.37
C SER A 3 -17.03 1.18 9.79
N ARG A 4 -16.44 1.53 8.65
CA ARG A 4 -16.62 2.79 7.94
C ARG A 4 -17.27 2.62 6.57
N GLY A 5 -17.83 1.44 6.30
CA GLY A 5 -18.58 1.15 5.08
C GLY A 5 -17.72 0.92 3.84
N CYS A 6 -16.43 0.61 3.99
CA CYS A 6 -15.60 0.17 2.87
C CYS A 6 -16.07 -1.19 2.38
N ALA A 7 -16.42 -1.29 1.11
CA ALA A 7 -16.93 -2.49 0.47
C ALA A 7 -15.96 -3.03 -0.59
N LYS A 8 -16.24 -4.26 -1.05
CA LYS A 8 -15.54 -4.86 -2.19
C LYS A 8 -15.63 -3.94 -3.42
N GLY A 9 -14.48 -3.72 -4.06
CA GLY A 9 -14.36 -2.86 -5.24
C GLY A 9 -14.20 -1.37 -4.93
N ASP A 10 -14.33 -0.93 -3.69
CA ASP A 10 -14.00 0.44 -3.32
C ASP A 10 -12.49 0.69 -3.46
N ARG A 11 -12.13 1.89 -3.94
CA ARG A 11 -10.73 2.29 -4.06
C ARG A 11 -10.31 3.03 -2.79
N VAL A 12 -9.18 2.60 -2.23
CA VAL A 12 -8.59 3.17 -1.02
C VAL A 12 -7.16 3.61 -1.34
N ALA A 13 -6.92 4.91 -1.31
CA ALA A 13 -5.59 5.47 -1.55
C ALA A 13 -4.73 5.42 -0.28
N ILE A 14 -3.41 5.24 -0.47
CA ILE A 14 -2.41 5.21 0.61
C ILE A 14 -1.34 6.26 0.30
N LEU A 15 -1.19 7.26 1.17
CA LEU A 15 -0.15 8.29 1.13
C LEU A 15 0.66 8.24 2.43
N ALA A 16 1.63 7.35 2.47
CA ALA A 16 2.43 7.09 3.67
C ALA A 16 3.81 6.52 3.31
N GLU A 17 4.73 6.63 4.24
CA GLU A 17 6.06 6.03 4.18
C GLU A 17 5.97 4.50 4.18
N ASN A 18 7.00 3.85 3.65
CA ASN A 18 7.11 2.39 3.73
C ASN A 18 7.37 1.96 5.18
N ASP A 19 6.40 1.32 5.79
CA ASP A 19 6.53 0.74 7.12
C ASP A 19 5.55 -0.43 7.31
N ALA A 20 5.54 -1.01 8.50
CA ALA A 20 4.63 -2.10 8.84
C ALA A 20 3.14 -1.66 8.77
N HIS A 21 2.83 -0.40 9.06
CA HIS A 21 1.46 0.11 9.01
C HIS A 21 0.98 0.26 7.57
N TRP A 22 1.88 0.69 6.66
CA TRP A 22 1.60 0.73 5.23
C TRP A 22 1.27 -0.67 4.71
N CYS A 23 2.09 -1.67 5.09
CA CYS A 23 1.85 -3.07 4.69
C CYS A 23 0.53 -3.60 5.24
N ALA A 24 0.23 -3.34 6.51
CA ALA A 24 -1.02 -3.74 7.14
C ALA A 24 -2.23 -3.08 6.46
N ALA A 25 -2.13 -1.79 6.12
CA ALA A 25 -3.17 -1.06 5.39
C ALA A 25 -3.41 -1.69 4.00
N PHE A 26 -2.33 -1.93 3.24
CA PHE A 26 -2.40 -2.55 1.92
C PHE A 26 -3.04 -3.93 1.97
N LEU A 27 -2.54 -4.81 2.83
CA LEU A 27 -3.08 -6.17 2.98
C LEU A 27 -4.53 -6.16 3.49
N GLY A 28 -4.87 -5.24 4.40
CA GLY A 28 -6.23 -5.05 4.89
C GLY A 28 -7.20 -4.62 3.78
N ILE A 29 -6.78 -3.73 2.88
CA ILE A 29 -7.55 -3.33 1.70
C ILE A 29 -7.81 -4.55 0.80
N LEU A 30 -6.75 -5.28 0.47
CA LEU A 30 -6.84 -6.49 -0.36
C LEU A 30 -7.76 -7.56 0.27
N ARG A 31 -7.64 -7.78 1.58
CA ARG A 31 -8.47 -8.75 2.30
C ARG A 31 -9.96 -8.42 2.27
N LEU A 32 -10.31 -7.14 2.19
CA LEU A 32 -11.70 -6.67 2.02
C LEU A 32 -12.21 -6.81 0.60
N GLY A 33 -11.36 -7.15 -0.36
CA GLY A 33 -11.66 -7.09 -1.79
C GLY A 33 -11.80 -5.66 -2.32
N ALA A 34 -11.33 -4.69 -1.57
CA ALA A 34 -11.17 -3.32 -2.02
C ALA A 34 -9.88 -3.18 -2.86
N VAL A 35 -9.75 -2.08 -3.57
CA VAL A 35 -8.63 -1.84 -4.49
C VAL A 35 -7.68 -0.81 -3.87
N ALA A 36 -6.44 -1.20 -3.66
CA ALA A 36 -5.42 -0.29 -3.16
C ALA A 36 -4.96 0.68 -4.25
N VAL A 37 -4.73 1.94 -3.87
CA VAL A 37 -4.17 2.98 -4.74
C VAL A 37 -2.97 3.61 -4.03
N PRO A 38 -1.79 2.96 -4.11
CA PRO A 38 -0.57 3.51 -3.53
C PRO A 38 -0.14 4.80 -4.24
N LEU A 39 0.15 5.85 -3.47
CA LEU A 39 0.55 7.15 -3.97
C LEU A 39 2.00 7.46 -3.59
N ASP A 40 2.72 8.12 -4.49
CA ASP A 40 4.06 8.62 -4.21
C ASP A 40 4.00 9.75 -3.16
N THR A 41 4.78 9.62 -2.10
CA THR A 41 4.88 10.61 -1.03
C THR A 41 5.50 11.93 -1.47
N ALA A 42 6.14 11.97 -2.64
CA ALA A 42 6.66 13.18 -3.27
C ALA A 42 5.61 13.97 -4.06
N TYR A 43 4.40 13.43 -4.25
CA TYR A 43 3.35 14.15 -4.97
C TYR A 43 2.88 15.38 -4.20
N THR A 44 2.67 16.46 -4.94
CA THR A 44 2.03 17.68 -4.42
C THR A 44 0.56 17.41 -4.11
N PRO A 45 -0.08 18.18 -3.20
CA PRO A 45 -1.51 18.04 -2.91
C PRO A 45 -2.40 18.06 -4.17
N ARG A 46 -2.06 18.91 -5.16
CA ARG A 46 -2.77 18.97 -6.43
C ARG A 46 -2.67 17.66 -7.24
N GLN A 47 -1.48 17.06 -7.27
CA GLN A 47 -1.30 15.75 -7.94
C GLN A 47 -2.07 14.66 -7.22
N VAL A 48 -2.01 14.63 -5.88
CA VAL A 48 -2.80 13.71 -5.07
C VAL A 48 -4.30 13.86 -5.37
N ALA A 49 -4.82 15.09 -5.39
CA ALA A 49 -6.23 15.36 -5.72
C ALA A 49 -6.61 14.83 -7.11
N THR A 50 -5.73 15.02 -8.11
CA THR A 50 -5.94 14.50 -9.47
C THR A 50 -6.03 12.98 -9.48
N LEU A 51 -5.13 12.29 -8.77
CA LEU A 51 -5.11 10.82 -8.70
C LEU A 51 -6.28 10.25 -7.90
N LEU A 52 -6.73 10.94 -6.86
CA LEU A 52 -7.95 10.59 -6.12
C LEU A 52 -9.19 10.66 -7.02
N ALA A 53 -9.28 11.71 -7.84
CA ALA A 53 -10.37 11.88 -8.78
C ALA A 53 -10.35 10.82 -9.90
N ASP A 54 -9.17 10.58 -10.50
CA ASP A 54 -8.99 9.61 -11.59
C ASP A 54 -9.26 8.17 -11.11
N SER A 55 -8.69 7.77 -9.98
CA SER A 55 -8.94 6.44 -9.41
C SER A 55 -10.35 6.26 -8.87
N GLY A 56 -11.05 7.35 -8.58
CA GLY A 56 -12.32 7.35 -7.86
C GLY A 56 -12.18 6.85 -6.43
N ALA A 57 -11.02 7.06 -5.80
CA ALA A 57 -10.79 6.69 -4.41
C ALA A 57 -11.70 7.51 -3.47
N ARG A 58 -12.39 6.82 -2.57
CA ARG A 58 -13.30 7.43 -1.59
C ARG A 58 -12.69 7.53 -0.18
N ILE A 59 -11.58 6.85 0.03
CA ILE A 59 -10.83 6.86 1.30
C ILE A 59 -9.38 7.16 0.96
N LEU A 60 -8.77 8.11 1.69
CA LEU A 60 -7.34 8.37 1.69
C LEU A 60 -6.78 8.01 3.07
N LEU A 61 -5.90 7.03 3.10
CA LEU A 61 -5.11 6.69 4.27
C LEU A 61 -3.79 7.47 4.20
N ALA A 62 -3.53 8.33 5.17
CA ALA A 62 -2.30 9.10 5.21
C ALA A 62 -1.55 8.88 6.52
N SER A 63 -0.21 8.87 6.48
CA SER A 63 0.58 8.91 7.70
C SER A 63 0.49 10.31 8.34
N ARG A 64 0.88 10.39 9.60
CA ARG A 64 0.90 11.68 10.34
C ARG A 64 1.75 12.73 9.59
N ARG A 65 2.87 12.29 8.99
CA ARG A 65 3.80 13.16 8.24
C ARG A 65 3.15 13.76 6.99
N HIS A 66 2.20 13.07 6.38
CA HIS A 66 1.52 13.51 5.15
C HIS A 66 0.09 14.00 5.38
N SER A 67 -0.34 14.18 6.64
CA SER A 67 -1.71 14.57 6.99
C SER A 67 -2.11 15.93 6.43
N ASP A 68 -1.21 16.90 6.44
CA ASP A 68 -1.49 18.27 5.96
C ASP A 68 -1.64 18.28 4.43
N ALA A 69 -0.72 17.62 3.72
CA ALA A 69 -0.80 17.48 2.26
C ALA A 69 -2.05 16.69 1.84
N ALA A 70 -2.42 15.66 2.59
CA ALA A 70 -3.64 14.88 2.36
C ALA A 70 -4.91 15.74 2.58
N SER A 71 -4.92 16.56 3.63
CA SER A 71 -6.05 17.46 3.93
C SER A 71 -6.22 18.52 2.85
N GLU A 72 -5.13 19.12 2.39
CA GLU A 72 -5.14 20.08 1.27
C GLU A 72 -5.63 19.42 -0.03
N ALA A 73 -5.15 18.20 -0.32
CA ALA A 73 -5.58 17.47 -1.51
C ALA A 73 -7.09 17.19 -1.51
N ILE A 74 -7.63 16.76 -0.37
CA ILE A 74 -9.06 16.48 -0.23
C ILE A 74 -9.92 17.71 -0.37
N ALA A 75 -9.48 18.86 0.15
CA ALA A 75 -10.18 20.13 0.00
C ALA A 75 -10.38 20.52 -1.47
N GLY A 76 -9.48 20.07 -2.36
CA GLY A 76 -9.58 20.23 -3.81
C GLY A 76 -10.45 19.20 -4.53
N CYS A 77 -10.95 18.16 -3.83
CA CYS A 77 -11.74 17.09 -4.44
C CYS A 77 -13.24 17.34 -4.36
N ALA A 78 -13.94 17.29 -5.49
CA ALA A 78 -15.40 17.44 -5.56
C ALA A 78 -16.19 16.23 -4.98
N GLY A 79 -15.53 15.16 -4.58
CA GLY A 79 -16.13 13.83 -4.39
C GLY A 79 -16.25 13.29 -2.96
N GLY A 80 -16.07 14.10 -1.92
CA GLY A 80 -16.29 13.63 -0.53
C GLY A 80 -15.33 12.50 -0.09
N VAL A 81 -14.04 12.63 -0.41
CA VAL A 81 -13.00 11.70 0.04
C VAL A 81 -12.82 11.79 1.55
N VAL A 82 -12.77 10.65 2.22
CA VAL A 82 -12.61 10.56 3.67
C VAL A 82 -11.14 10.34 4.01
N LEU A 83 -10.54 11.28 4.76
CA LEU A 83 -9.17 11.13 5.30
C LEU A 83 -9.17 10.23 6.54
N ARG A 84 -8.18 9.34 6.62
CA ARG A 84 -7.89 8.51 7.79
C ARG A 84 -6.38 8.43 8.02
N SER A 85 -5.99 8.28 9.27
CA SER A 85 -4.59 8.06 9.62
C SER A 85 -4.20 6.59 9.40
N VAL A 86 -3.03 6.37 8.80
CA VAL A 86 -2.36 5.07 8.79
C VAL A 86 -1.64 4.90 10.13
N GLY A 87 -1.88 3.78 10.80
CA GLY A 87 -1.24 3.49 12.09
C GLY A 87 -1.97 4.07 13.31
N ASP A 88 -3.04 4.86 13.09
CA ASP A 88 -3.89 5.30 14.19
C ASP A 88 -4.85 4.16 14.57
N THR A 89 -4.38 3.29 15.45
CA THR A 89 -5.19 2.16 15.96
C THR A 89 -6.21 2.59 16.99
N GLY A 90 -6.35 3.92 17.21
CA GLY A 90 -7.12 4.49 18.32
C GLY A 90 -6.42 4.22 19.67
N GLU A 91 -6.55 5.11 20.63
CA GLU A 91 -5.91 5.01 21.96
C GLU A 91 -6.25 3.73 22.76
N ASN A 92 -7.10 2.89 22.22
CA ASN A 92 -7.50 1.61 22.83
C ASN A 92 -7.21 0.42 21.92
N GLY A 93 -6.12 0.32 21.19
CA GLY A 93 -5.57 -0.90 20.55
C GLY A 93 -6.54 -2.02 20.07
N ALA A 94 -7.77 -1.87 20.37
CA ALA A 94 -8.92 -2.65 20.02
C ALA A 94 -9.73 -1.87 19.00
N GLY A 95 -9.41 -2.05 17.72
CA GLY A 95 -10.52 -2.07 16.78
C GLY A 95 -11.53 -2.98 17.46
N SER A 96 -12.73 -2.46 17.78
CA SER A 96 -13.78 -3.23 18.41
C SER A 96 -13.80 -4.60 17.74
N GLY A 97 -13.53 -5.67 18.50
CA GLY A 97 -13.31 -7.02 18.00
C GLY A 97 -14.50 -7.65 17.24
N ASP A 98 -15.49 -6.84 16.90
CA ASP A 98 -16.74 -7.18 16.23
C ASP A 98 -16.79 -6.75 14.76
N ALA A 99 -15.69 -6.24 14.17
CA ALA A 99 -15.67 -6.00 12.74
C ALA A 99 -15.63 -7.36 12.01
N VAL A 100 -16.82 -7.88 11.69
CA VAL A 100 -16.97 -9.09 10.89
C VAL A 100 -16.35 -8.84 9.52
N LEU A 101 -15.22 -9.51 9.27
CA LEU A 101 -14.62 -9.47 7.93
C LEU A 101 -15.59 -10.10 6.93
N PRO A 102 -15.68 -9.57 5.71
CA PRO A 102 -16.49 -10.21 4.68
C PRO A 102 -16.10 -11.67 4.50
N ASP A 103 -17.07 -12.57 4.45
CA ASP A 103 -16.83 -14.00 4.19
C ASP A 103 -16.28 -14.26 2.79
N ALA A 104 -16.59 -13.36 1.85
CA ALA A 104 -16.16 -13.48 0.47
C ALA A 104 -14.68 -13.14 0.33
N VAL A 105 -13.89 -14.14 -0.04
CA VAL A 105 -12.49 -13.96 -0.46
C VAL A 105 -12.48 -13.38 -1.88
N PRO A 106 -11.65 -12.38 -2.18
CA PRO A 106 -11.51 -11.87 -3.55
C PRO A 106 -11.07 -12.97 -4.52
N GLY A 107 -11.68 -13.00 -5.69
CA GLY A 107 -11.31 -13.91 -6.77
C GLY A 107 -10.05 -13.45 -7.50
N ARG A 108 -9.39 -14.36 -8.23
CA ARG A 108 -8.18 -14.02 -9.02
C ARG A 108 -8.42 -12.92 -10.05
N GLY A 109 -9.62 -12.80 -10.60
CA GLY A 109 -9.97 -11.76 -11.58
C GLY A 109 -10.35 -10.42 -10.98
N ASP A 110 -10.54 -10.34 -9.66
CA ASP A 110 -10.90 -9.09 -9.01
C ASP A 110 -9.72 -8.11 -9.02
N PRO A 111 -9.96 -6.80 -9.25
CA PRO A 111 -8.95 -5.77 -9.09
C PRO A 111 -8.36 -5.76 -7.68
N ALA A 112 -7.05 -5.63 -7.57
CA ALA A 112 -6.32 -5.60 -6.30
C ALA A 112 -5.64 -4.26 -6.05
N VAL A 113 -5.00 -3.70 -7.08
CA VAL A 113 -4.23 -2.47 -6.96
C VAL A 113 -4.29 -1.65 -8.25
N ILE A 114 -4.30 -0.33 -8.12
CA ILE A 114 -4.08 0.61 -9.22
C ILE A 114 -2.73 1.29 -8.97
N LEU A 115 -1.76 1.06 -9.85
CA LEU A 115 -0.46 1.69 -9.80
C LEU A 115 -0.36 2.79 -10.85
N TYR A 116 0.02 3.99 -10.41
CA TYR A 116 0.26 5.10 -11.33
C TYR A 116 1.70 5.09 -11.80
N THR A 117 1.87 5.10 -13.12
CA THR A 117 3.19 5.25 -13.72
C THR A 117 3.53 6.73 -13.85
N SER A 118 4.80 7.08 -13.64
CA SER A 118 5.34 8.42 -13.93
C SER A 118 5.40 8.64 -15.43
N GLY A 119 4.23 8.72 -16.08
CA GLY A 119 4.14 9.04 -17.49
C GLY A 119 4.67 10.45 -17.76
N THR A 120 5.40 10.61 -18.86
CA THR A 120 5.88 11.92 -19.36
C THR A 120 4.75 12.82 -19.87
N THR A 121 3.51 12.38 -19.77
CA THR A 121 2.28 13.08 -20.21
C THR A 121 1.53 13.64 -19.02
N SER A 122 0.86 14.77 -19.21
CA SER A 122 0.07 15.49 -18.21
C SER A 122 -1.09 14.68 -17.60
N ASP A 123 -1.46 13.57 -18.22
CA ASP A 123 -2.55 12.71 -17.77
C ASP A 123 -2.03 11.50 -16.99
N PRO A 124 -2.49 11.30 -15.75
CA PRO A 124 -2.11 10.12 -14.97
C PRO A 124 -2.63 8.84 -15.64
N LYS A 125 -1.79 7.80 -15.68
CA LYS A 125 -2.18 6.48 -16.20
C LYS A 125 -2.16 5.48 -15.07
N GLY A 126 -3.34 5.11 -14.57
CA GLY A 126 -3.53 4.06 -13.59
C GLY A 126 -3.53 2.68 -14.26
N VAL A 127 -2.59 1.84 -13.89
CA VAL A 127 -2.55 0.42 -14.32
C VAL A 127 -3.24 -0.43 -13.26
N VAL A 128 -4.31 -1.09 -13.65
CA VAL A 128 -5.06 -2.01 -12.77
C VAL A 128 -4.40 -3.38 -12.79
N LEU A 129 -3.97 -3.86 -11.63
CA LEU A 129 -3.52 -5.23 -11.44
C LEU A 129 -4.58 -5.99 -10.62
N THR A 130 -4.84 -7.22 -11.03
CA THR A 130 -5.75 -8.13 -10.32
C THR A 130 -5.02 -8.93 -9.25
N HIS A 131 -5.77 -9.56 -8.34
CA HIS A 131 -5.20 -10.54 -7.41
C HIS A 131 -4.47 -11.67 -8.17
N GLY A 132 -4.99 -12.06 -9.34
CA GLY A 132 -4.34 -13.05 -10.20
C GLY A 132 -2.99 -12.61 -10.74
N ASN A 133 -2.84 -11.31 -11.11
CA ASN A 133 -1.55 -10.78 -11.55
C ASN A 133 -0.51 -10.84 -10.42
N LEU A 134 -0.86 -10.38 -9.21
CA LEU A 134 0.05 -10.42 -8.05
C LEU A 134 0.47 -11.86 -7.72
N LEU A 135 -0.47 -12.80 -7.76
CA LEU A 135 -0.18 -14.22 -7.53
C LEU A 135 0.71 -14.83 -8.61
N ALA A 136 0.47 -14.50 -9.88
CA ALA A 136 1.27 -15.01 -11.00
C ALA A 136 2.71 -14.49 -10.94
N GLU A 137 2.89 -13.20 -10.61
CA GLU A 137 4.22 -12.62 -10.41
C GLU A 137 4.95 -13.26 -9.24
N ARG A 138 4.26 -13.46 -8.11
CA ARG A 138 4.82 -14.19 -6.97
C ARG A 138 5.26 -15.61 -7.37
N GLU A 139 4.41 -16.36 -8.07
CA GLU A 139 4.72 -17.71 -8.53
C GLU A 139 5.93 -17.73 -9.48
N ALA A 140 6.04 -16.75 -10.37
CA ALA A 140 7.19 -16.60 -11.26
C ALA A 140 8.47 -16.27 -10.49
N ALA A 141 8.40 -15.37 -9.50
CA ALA A 141 9.53 -15.00 -8.66
C ALA A 141 10.07 -16.18 -7.84
N PHE A 142 9.21 -17.01 -7.25
CA PHE A 142 9.62 -18.19 -6.49
C PHE A 142 10.33 -19.27 -7.34
N ARG A 143 10.20 -19.23 -8.66
CA ARG A 143 10.97 -20.11 -9.55
C ARG A 143 12.44 -19.70 -9.68
N ILE A 144 12.74 -18.44 -9.41
CA ILE A 144 14.06 -17.83 -9.61
C ILE A 144 14.73 -17.49 -8.29
N VAL A 145 13.95 -16.94 -7.35
CA VAL A 145 14.42 -16.51 -6.04
C VAL A 145 14.07 -17.55 -5.01
N ARG A 146 15.08 -18.03 -4.27
CA ARG A 146 14.87 -18.86 -3.08
C ARG A 146 14.81 -17.95 -1.88
N ILE A 147 13.69 -17.95 -1.20
CA ILE A 147 13.43 -17.17 0.01
C ILE A 147 12.52 -17.97 0.93
N ASP A 148 12.80 -17.98 2.21
CA ASP A 148 12.02 -18.66 3.24
C ASP A 148 11.89 -17.79 4.52
N GLU A 149 11.28 -18.35 5.56
CA GLU A 149 11.00 -17.68 6.82
C GLU A 149 12.24 -17.28 7.61
N THR A 150 13.41 -17.81 7.27
CA THR A 150 14.69 -17.48 7.93
C THR A 150 15.36 -16.28 7.31
N ASP A 151 14.88 -15.84 6.15
CA ASP A 151 15.46 -14.72 5.41
C ASP A 151 14.98 -13.36 5.94
N GLY A 152 15.83 -12.35 5.73
CA GLY A 152 15.52 -10.94 5.94
C GLY A 152 15.62 -10.16 4.64
N VAL A 153 14.56 -9.46 4.27
CA VAL A 153 14.53 -8.59 3.10
C VAL A 153 14.66 -7.14 3.53
N LEU A 154 15.66 -6.44 2.98
CA LEU A 154 15.84 -5.02 3.20
C LEU A 154 15.02 -4.23 2.18
N SER A 155 13.98 -3.56 2.65
CA SER A 155 13.09 -2.76 1.82
C SER A 155 13.58 -1.33 1.70
N VAL A 156 14.16 -1.01 0.55
CA VAL A 156 14.73 0.31 0.24
C VAL A 156 13.99 1.00 -0.91
N LEU A 157 13.15 0.27 -1.63
CA LEU A 157 12.41 0.81 -2.77
C LEU A 157 10.98 1.19 -2.35
N PRO A 158 10.42 2.28 -2.92
CA PRO A 158 9.08 2.72 -2.59
C PRO A 158 8.01 1.69 -3.01
N LEU A 159 7.12 1.32 -2.06
CA LEU A 159 6.10 0.28 -2.27
C LEU A 159 4.98 0.70 -3.25
N PHE A 160 4.92 1.95 -3.66
CA PHE A 160 4.01 2.39 -4.72
C PHE A 160 4.50 2.01 -6.14
N HIS A 161 5.69 1.42 -6.29
CA HIS A 161 6.19 0.85 -7.55
C HIS A 161 5.97 -0.65 -7.62
N ALA A 162 5.58 -1.15 -8.79
CA ALA A 162 5.26 -2.57 -9.01
C ALA A 162 6.37 -3.53 -8.57
N LEU A 163 7.62 -3.25 -8.95
CA LEU A 163 8.76 -4.08 -8.57
C LEU A 163 8.98 -4.12 -7.06
N ALA A 164 8.90 -2.96 -6.41
CA ALA A 164 9.06 -2.88 -4.96
C ALA A 164 7.91 -3.58 -4.23
N LEU A 165 6.69 -3.40 -4.70
CA LEU A 165 5.51 -4.06 -4.16
C LEU A 165 5.67 -5.59 -4.19
N LEU A 166 6.19 -6.14 -5.31
CA LEU A 166 6.48 -7.56 -5.42
C LEU A 166 7.64 -7.98 -4.52
N ALA A 167 8.80 -7.35 -4.67
CA ALA A 167 10.05 -7.80 -4.07
C ALA A 167 10.13 -7.54 -2.55
N ASN A 168 9.55 -6.43 -2.09
CA ASN A 168 9.67 -5.98 -0.71
C ASN A 168 8.41 -6.25 0.13
N LEU A 169 7.30 -6.70 -0.48
CA LEU A 169 6.08 -7.03 0.26
C LEU A 169 5.53 -8.39 -0.13
N VAL A 170 5.08 -8.57 -1.39
CA VAL A 170 4.32 -9.78 -1.77
C VAL A 170 5.16 -11.04 -1.62
N LEU A 171 6.39 -11.03 -2.13
CA LEU A 171 7.29 -12.17 -2.09
C LEU A 171 7.71 -12.54 -0.67
N PRO A 172 8.31 -11.61 0.13
CA PRO A 172 8.77 -11.95 1.47
C PRO A 172 7.61 -12.35 2.40
N PHE A 173 6.47 -11.65 2.36
CA PHE A 173 5.33 -12.01 3.20
C PHE A 173 4.73 -13.37 2.82
N SER A 174 4.76 -13.74 1.53
CA SER A 174 4.33 -15.06 1.09
C SER A 174 5.27 -16.18 1.56
N ALA A 175 6.55 -15.86 1.80
CA ALA A 175 7.56 -16.78 2.31
C ALA A 175 7.62 -16.83 3.85
N GLY A 176 6.94 -15.91 4.54
CA GLY A 176 7.09 -15.74 5.99
C GLY A 176 8.38 -15.04 6.39
N ALA A 177 9.10 -14.45 5.43
CA ALA A 177 10.36 -13.76 5.65
C ALA A 177 10.17 -12.42 6.37
N ARG A 178 11.20 -12.00 7.10
CA ARG A 178 11.23 -10.69 7.77
C ARG A 178 11.48 -9.58 6.75
N VAL A 179 10.78 -8.44 6.90
CA VAL A 179 11.05 -7.24 6.12
C VAL A 179 11.53 -6.12 7.03
N VAL A 180 12.66 -5.50 6.68
CA VAL A 180 13.25 -4.37 7.38
C VAL A 180 13.15 -3.14 6.49
N PHE A 181 12.42 -2.12 6.95
CA PHE A 181 12.26 -0.86 6.23
C PHE A 181 13.36 0.12 6.65
N LEU A 182 13.97 0.78 5.66
CA LEU A 182 14.84 1.93 5.90
C LEU A 182 14.12 3.22 5.55
N GLU A 183 14.15 4.20 6.45
CA GLU A 183 13.55 5.52 6.21
C GLU A 183 14.32 6.30 5.13
N THR A 184 15.63 6.14 5.11
CA THR A 184 16.52 6.79 4.14
C THR A 184 17.51 5.80 3.57
N VAL A 185 17.80 5.94 2.27
CA VAL A 185 18.82 5.12 1.60
C VAL A 185 20.13 5.86 1.63
N ASN A 186 20.82 5.83 2.78
CA ASN A 186 22.23 6.24 2.83
C ASN A 186 23.14 5.03 3.07
N THR A 187 24.36 5.10 2.56
CA THR A 187 25.31 3.98 2.62
C THR A 187 25.56 3.48 4.05
N SER A 188 25.62 4.38 5.03
CA SER A 188 25.89 4.04 6.42
C SER A 188 24.75 3.28 7.07
N GLU A 189 23.52 3.68 6.84
CA GLU A 189 22.32 2.97 7.33
C GLU A 189 22.15 1.62 6.66
N LEU A 190 22.37 1.57 5.34
CA LEU A 190 22.35 0.33 4.58
C LEU A 190 23.36 -0.68 5.13
N MET A 191 24.62 -0.26 5.31
CA MET A 191 25.68 -1.13 5.86
C MET A 191 25.38 -1.56 7.28
N ARG A 192 24.80 -0.68 8.11
CA ARG A 192 24.40 -1.02 9.48
C ARG A 192 23.29 -2.07 9.48
N ALA A 193 22.25 -1.88 8.65
CA ALA A 193 21.16 -2.84 8.54
C ALA A 193 21.62 -4.21 8.03
N LEU A 194 22.54 -4.24 7.08
CA LEU A 194 23.14 -5.49 6.57
C LEU A 194 24.04 -6.18 7.60
N ALA A 195 24.66 -5.43 8.51
CA ALA A 195 25.51 -5.97 9.58
C ALA A 195 24.72 -6.53 10.77
N GLN A 196 23.50 -6.04 10.99
CA GLN A 196 22.58 -6.53 12.03
C GLN A 196 21.86 -7.77 11.52
N ARG A 197 22.53 -8.92 11.60
CA ARG A 197 22.00 -10.24 11.18
C ARG A 197 21.15 -10.94 12.23
N ASP A 198 20.63 -10.23 13.21
CA ASP A 198 19.77 -10.79 14.28
C ASP A 198 18.33 -10.36 14.16
#